data_a3c8188f56376fb2cb89ee1ded905236
#
_entry.id   a3c8188f56376fb2cb89ee1ded905236
#
_cell.length_a   1.000
_cell.length_b   1.000
_cell.length_c   1.000
_cell.angle_alpha   90.00
_cell.angle_beta   90.00
_cell.angle_gamma   90.00
#
_symmetry.space_group_name_H-M   'P 1'
#
loop_
_entity.id
_entity.type
_entity.pdbx_description
1 polymer ?
#
loop_
_entity_poly.entity_id
_entity_poly.type
_entity_poly.pdbx_seq_one_letter_code
_entity_poly.pdbx_strand_id
1 'polypeptide(L)'
;MCTENIDALRACETKADAVALYKKTIDWALEKSYPPVNFIRNEFGDCEDLGIFVDKDFHGEILNEHQCYVFHNCRGHITVDINIEKRIIPMLYFANGCNLRITRAETLQSSHIKVPLYIYGENTIIAKDTGNITFTRKGGAK
;
A
#
# COMPACT_ATOMS: atom_id res chain seq x y z
N MET A 1 -11.13 19.75 10.82
CA MET A 1 -10.63 18.58 10.75
C MET A 1 -9.60 18.44 9.66
N CYS A 2 -9.88 18.34 8.47
CA CYS A 2 -8.91 17.85 7.53
C CYS A 2 -8.64 18.79 6.37
N THR A 3 -9.06 20.05 6.52
CA THR A 3 -8.73 21.06 5.54
C THR A 3 -7.22 21.27 5.45
N GLU A 4 -6.52 21.09 6.57
CA GLU A 4 -5.06 21.21 6.58
C GLU A 4 -4.41 20.19 5.65
N ASN A 5 -4.91 18.94 5.66
CA ASN A 5 -4.35 17.92 4.80
C ASN A 5 -4.63 18.18 3.33
N ILE A 6 -5.82 18.70 3.04
CA ILE A 6 -6.20 19.05 1.67
C ILE A 6 -5.33 20.19 1.17
N ASP A 7 -5.19 21.24 1.99
CA ASP A 7 -4.40 22.41 1.62
C ASP A 7 -2.93 22.04 1.44
N ALA A 8 -2.42 21.19 2.34
CA ALA A 8 -1.03 20.75 2.26
C ALA A 8 -0.79 19.95 0.99
N LEU A 9 -1.73 19.11 0.61
CA LEU A 9 -1.60 18.31 -0.61
C LEU A 9 -1.57 19.21 -1.84
N ARG A 10 -2.42 20.25 -1.86
CA ARG A 10 -2.45 21.19 -2.97
C ARG A 10 -1.19 22.05 -3.07
N ALA A 11 -0.53 22.25 -1.94
CA ALA A 11 0.68 23.07 -1.90
C ALA A 11 1.94 22.32 -2.27
N CYS A 12 1.87 21.02 -2.48
CA CYS A 12 3.06 20.24 -2.82
C CYS A 12 3.58 20.63 -4.20
N GLU A 13 4.89 20.83 -4.28
CA GLU A 13 5.53 21.29 -5.50
C GLU A 13 5.92 20.14 -6.41
N THR A 14 6.23 18.98 -5.84
CA THR A 14 6.64 17.82 -6.61
C THR A 14 5.72 16.66 -6.34
N LYS A 15 5.70 15.74 -7.30
CA LYS A 15 4.89 14.53 -7.15
C LYS A 15 5.40 13.68 -5.99
N ALA A 16 6.71 13.62 -5.81
CA ALA A 16 7.28 12.87 -4.68
C ALA A 16 6.83 13.45 -3.35
N ASP A 17 6.77 14.76 -3.23
CA ASP A 17 6.28 15.41 -2.01
C ASP A 17 4.81 15.10 -1.78
N ALA A 18 4.02 15.11 -2.84
CA ALA A 18 2.59 14.81 -2.73
C ALA A 18 2.37 13.36 -2.31
N VAL A 19 3.14 12.43 -2.88
CA VAL A 19 3.04 11.02 -2.50
C VAL A 19 3.46 10.82 -1.05
N ALA A 20 4.53 11.48 -0.62
CA ALA A 20 5.00 11.38 0.76
C ALA A 20 3.93 11.87 1.73
N LEU A 21 3.28 12.98 1.40
CA LEU A 21 2.21 13.50 2.23
C LEU A 21 1.00 12.58 2.23
N TYR A 22 0.65 12.03 1.07
CA TYR A 22 -0.45 11.08 0.96
C TYR A 22 -0.21 9.87 1.87
N LYS A 23 0.99 9.33 1.83
CA LYS A 23 1.34 8.18 2.68
C LYS A 23 1.33 8.56 4.15
N LYS A 24 1.78 9.76 4.49
CA LYS A 24 1.81 10.21 5.87
C LYS A 24 0.40 10.33 6.46
N THR A 25 -0.58 10.66 5.63
CA THR A 25 -1.96 10.83 6.06
C THR A 25 -2.85 9.72 5.55
N ILE A 26 -2.27 8.54 5.28
CA ILE A 26 -2.97 7.50 4.53
C ILE A 26 -4.22 6.98 5.25
N ASP A 27 -4.18 6.85 6.56
CA ASP A 27 -5.34 6.37 7.31
C ASP A 27 -6.53 7.32 7.12
N TRP A 28 -6.28 8.61 7.24
CA TRP A 28 -7.31 9.61 7.01
C TRP A 28 -7.79 9.57 5.56
N ALA A 29 -6.85 9.51 4.64
CA ALA A 29 -7.16 9.55 3.21
C ALA A 29 -8.05 8.39 2.81
N LEU A 30 -7.74 7.19 3.27
CA LEU A 30 -8.51 6.01 2.89
C LEU A 30 -9.85 5.96 3.61
N GLU A 31 -9.90 6.42 4.85
CA GLU A 31 -11.17 6.52 5.57
C GLU A 31 -12.15 7.48 4.90
N LYS A 32 -11.63 8.60 4.44
CA LYS A 32 -12.46 9.66 3.84
C LYS A 32 -12.60 9.51 2.33
N SER A 33 -11.90 8.57 1.73
CA SER A 33 -11.84 8.43 0.28
C SER A 33 -11.45 9.75 -0.38
N TYR A 34 -10.45 10.39 0.18
CA TYR A 34 -9.92 11.64 -0.34
C TYR A 34 -8.39 11.57 -0.41
N PRO A 35 -7.76 11.94 -1.54
CA PRO A 35 -8.40 12.43 -2.76
C PRO A 35 -9.26 11.38 -3.44
N PRO A 36 -10.21 11.78 -4.29
CA PRO A 36 -11.01 10.80 -5.04
C PRO A 36 -10.15 9.92 -5.92
N VAL A 37 -10.63 8.71 -6.22
CA VAL A 37 -9.85 7.75 -6.97
C VAL A 37 -9.43 8.27 -8.35
N ASN A 38 -10.26 9.11 -8.97
CA ASN A 38 -9.89 9.68 -10.27
C ASN A 38 -8.69 10.61 -10.16
N PHE A 39 -8.62 11.38 -9.08
CA PHE A 39 -7.45 12.21 -8.83
C PHE A 39 -6.21 11.34 -8.63
N ILE A 40 -6.33 10.30 -7.82
CA ILE A 40 -5.21 9.38 -7.58
C ILE A 40 -4.75 8.76 -8.89
N ARG A 41 -5.71 8.32 -9.71
CA ARG A 41 -5.38 7.68 -10.98
C ARG A 41 -4.66 8.62 -11.92
N ASN A 42 -5.12 9.87 -11.99
CA ASN A 42 -4.53 10.84 -12.91
C ASN A 42 -3.20 11.36 -12.40
N GLU A 43 -3.08 11.60 -11.11
CA GLU A 43 -1.88 12.26 -10.55
C GLU A 43 -0.82 11.27 -10.07
N PHE A 44 -1.24 10.11 -9.58
CA PHE A 44 -0.32 9.14 -9.00
C PHE A 44 -0.27 7.83 -9.79
N GLY A 45 -0.93 7.77 -10.93
CA GLY A 45 -0.95 6.54 -11.73
C GLY A 45 0.40 6.12 -12.27
N ASP A 46 1.35 7.06 -12.34
CA ASP A 46 2.71 6.79 -12.77
C ASP A 46 3.71 6.78 -11.61
N CYS A 47 3.21 6.62 -10.38
CA CYS A 47 4.06 6.66 -9.19
C CYS A 47 4.36 5.28 -8.63
N GLU A 48 4.44 4.27 -9.48
CA GLU A 48 4.73 2.91 -9.04
C GLU A 48 6.10 2.80 -8.36
N ASP A 49 7.05 3.56 -8.84
CA ASP A 49 8.37 3.61 -8.24
C ASP A 49 8.36 4.25 -6.85
N LEU A 50 7.28 4.91 -6.49
CA LEU A 50 7.10 5.48 -5.16
C LEU A 50 6.15 4.64 -4.29
N GLY A 51 5.69 3.50 -4.80
CA GLY A 51 4.87 2.59 -4.02
C GLY A 51 3.38 2.85 -4.07
N ILE A 52 2.92 3.62 -5.05
CA ILE A 52 1.48 3.81 -5.28
C ILE A 52 1.09 3.05 -6.55
N PHE A 53 0.14 2.14 -6.42
CA PHE A 53 -0.30 1.32 -7.55
C PHE A 53 -1.78 1.56 -7.80
N VAL A 54 -2.11 1.86 -9.04
CA VAL A 54 -3.50 2.12 -9.44
C VAL A 54 -3.78 1.30 -10.70
N ASP A 55 -4.86 0.53 -10.67
CA ASP A 55 -5.32 -0.25 -11.83
C ASP A 55 -4.25 -1.21 -12.37
N LYS A 56 -3.40 -1.74 -11.48
CA LYS A 56 -2.27 -2.57 -11.91
C LYS A 56 -2.58 -4.05 -11.77
N ASP A 57 -2.14 -4.83 -12.75
CA ASP A 57 -2.14 -6.28 -12.69
C ASP A 57 -0.75 -6.74 -12.26
N PHE A 58 -0.69 -7.51 -11.19
CA PHE A 58 0.57 -8.03 -10.67
C PHE A 58 0.75 -9.48 -11.07
N HIS A 59 2.01 -9.84 -11.29
CA HIS A 59 2.37 -11.18 -11.74
C HIS A 59 3.47 -11.79 -10.86
N GLY A 60 3.39 -11.57 -9.56
CA GLY A 60 4.35 -12.12 -8.60
C GLY A 60 5.50 -11.20 -8.26
N GLU A 61 5.41 -9.94 -8.62
CA GLU A 61 6.47 -8.97 -8.36
C GLU A 61 6.77 -8.88 -6.86
N ILE A 62 8.04 -8.69 -6.55
CA ILE A 62 8.49 -8.59 -5.16
C ILE A 62 8.43 -7.13 -4.71
N LEU A 63 7.79 -6.90 -3.58
CA LEU A 63 7.65 -5.57 -3.01
C LEU A 63 8.43 -5.50 -1.71
N ASN A 64 9.58 -4.81 -1.74
CA ASN A 64 10.42 -4.65 -0.57
C ASN A 64 11.24 -3.35 -0.59
N GLU A 65 10.84 -2.40 -1.43
CA GLU A 65 11.61 -1.16 -1.58
C GLU A 65 11.03 0.01 -0.80
N HIS A 66 9.78 -0.10 -0.38
CA HIS A 66 9.11 0.99 0.33
C HIS A 66 8.49 0.48 1.60
N GLN A 67 8.49 1.34 2.61
CA GLN A 67 7.88 1.00 3.89
C GLN A 67 6.35 1.03 3.81
N CYS A 68 5.81 1.79 2.89
CA CYS A 68 4.36 1.93 2.72
C CYS A 68 4.00 1.78 1.25
N TYR A 69 3.12 0.84 0.98
CA TYR A 69 2.57 0.62 -0.36
C TYR A 69 1.07 0.86 -0.31
N VAL A 70 0.55 1.51 -1.33
CA VAL A 70 -0.89 1.79 -1.43
C VAL A 70 -1.41 1.24 -2.75
N PHE A 71 -2.53 0.52 -2.68
CA PHE A 71 -3.10 -0.16 -3.83
C PHE A 71 -4.53 0.31 -4.05
N HIS A 72 -4.81 0.75 -5.27
CA HIS A 72 -6.15 1.15 -5.70
C HIS A 72 -6.55 0.29 -6.90
N ASN A 73 -7.60 -0.50 -6.75
CA ASN A 73 -8.18 -1.26 -7.87
C ASN A 73 -7.15 -2.14 -8.58
N CYS A 74 -6.30 -2.80 -7.79
CA CYS A 74 -5.25 -3.68 -8.31
C CYS A 74 -5.69 -5.13 -8.23
N ARG A 75 -5.08 -5.97 -9.06
CA ARG A 75 -5.40 -7.40 -9.06
C ARG A 75 -4.15 -8.21 -9.33
N GLY A 76 -4.24 -9.51 -9.10
CA GLY A 76 -3.18 -10.44 -9.40
C GLY A 76 -2.48 -10.97 -8.18
N HIS A 77 -1.17 -11.15 -8.28
CA HIS A 77 -0.38 -11.77 -7.23
C HIS A 77 0.86 -10.94 -6.94
N ILE A 78 1.10 -10.66 -5.67
CA ILE A 78 2.30 -9.94 -5.24
C ILE A 78 3.05 -10.80 -4.22
N THR A 79 4.37 -10.60 -4.18
CA THR A 79 5.24 -11.23 -3.20
C THR A 79 5.83 -10.13 -2.31
N VAL A 80 5.66 -10.29 -1.01
CA VAL A 80 6.16 -9.30 -0.07
C VAL A 80 7.40 -9.85 0.61
N ASP A 81 8.41 -9.02 0.73
CA ASP A 81 9.66 -9.38 1.40
C ASP A 81 10.08 -8.20 2.28
N ILE A 82 10.87 -8.47 3.29
CA ILE A 82 11.49 -7.38 4.03
C ILE A 82 12.84 -7.09 3.39
N ASN A 83 13.31 -5.89 3.59
CA ASN A 83 14.60 -5.48 3.08
C ASN A 83 15.52 -5.27 4.27
N ILE A 84 16.39 -6.23 4.52
CA ILE A 84 17.25 -6.18 5.69
C ILE A 84 18.27 -5.04 5.56
N GLU A 85 18.80 -4.85 4.37
CA GLU A 85 19.78 -3.80 4.13
C GLU A 85 19.24 -2.42 4.44
N LYS A 86 18.03 -2.15 3.96
CA LYS A 86 17.39 -0.85 4.15
C LYS A 86 16.53 -0.79 5.40
N ARG A 87 16.42 -1.91 6.12
CA ARG A 87 15.61 -2.02 7.33
C ARG A 87 14.15 -1.67 7.07
N ILE A 88 13.61 -2.22 5.99
CA ILE A 88 12.22 -1.96 5.59
C ILE A 88 11.37 -3.18 5.88
N ILE A 89 10.26 -2.97 6.57
CA ILE A 89 9.18 -3.94 6.70
C ILE A 89 7.98 -3.30 6.04
N PRO A 90 7.58 -3.77 4.86
CA PRO A 90 6.49 -3.11 4.13
C PRO A 90 5.17 -3.18 4.88
N MET A 91 4.42 -2.09 4.80
CA MET A 91 3.03 -2.02 5.22
C MET A 91 2.19 -1.86 3.97
N LEU A 92 1.11 -2.62 3.87
CA LEU A 92 0.29 -2.65 2.66
C LEU A 92 -1.08 -2.06 2.97
N TYR A 93 -1.45 -1.04 2.22
CA TYR A 93 -2.73 -0.36 2.36
C TYR A 93 -3.55 -0.61 1.10
N PHE A 94 -4.73 -1.17 1.27
CA PHE A 94 -5.63 -1.49 0.16
C PHE A 94 -6.82 -0.57 0.22
N ALA A 95 -6.99 0.25 -0.81
CA ALA A 95 -8.06 1.24 -0.83
C ALA A 95 -9.40 0.60 -1.19
N ASN A 96 -9.64 0.36 -2.47
CA ASN A 96 -10.92 -0.20 -2.89
C ASN A 96 -10.74 -0.92 -4.21
N GLY A 97 -11.52 -1.98 -4.41
CA GLY A 97 -11.55 -2.68 -5.68
C GLY A 97 -10.38 -3.62 -5.93
N CYS A 98 -9.59 -3.93 -4.90
CA CYS A 98 -8.45 -4.82 -5.08
C CYS A 98 -8.87 -6.28 -5.01
N ASN A 99 -8.25 -7.10 -5.85
CA ASN A 99 -8.41 -8.54 -5.84
C ASN A 99 -7.02 -9.12 -5.94
N LEU A 100 -6.38 -9.30 -4.79
CA LEU A 100 -4.96 -9.64 -4.73
C LEU A 100 -4.71 -10.86 -3.89
N ARG A 101 -3.80 -11.69 -4.38
CA ARG A 101 -3.20 -12.78 -3.63
C ARG A 101 -1.82 -12.33 -3.18
N ILE A 102 -1.54 -12.46 -1.90
CA ILE A 102 -0.29 -11.98 -1.32
C ILE A 102 0.45 -13.16 -0.73
N THR A 103 1.69 -13.33 -1.15
CA THR A 103 2.57 -14.39 -0.65
C THR A 103 3.80 -13.74 -0.05
N ARG A 104 4.35 -14.37 0.96
CA ARG A 104 5.57 -13.89 1.58
C ARG A 104 6.75 -14.65 1.00
N ALA A 105 7.86 -13.95 0.82
CA ALA A 105 9.07 -14.57 0.33
C ALA A 105 9.62 -15.53 1.38
N GLU A 106 10.11 -16.69 0.93
CA GLU A 106 10.64 -17.69 1.84
C GLU A 106 12.09 -17.45 2.22
N THR A 107 12.73 -16.48 1.58
CA THR A 107 14.15 -16.23 1.79
C THR A 107 14.47 -15.71 3.18
N LEU A 108 13.49 -15.23 3.91
CA LEU A 108 13.69 -14.68 5.22
C LEU A 108 13.41 -15.71 6.28
N GLN A 109 14.37 -15.84 7.17
CA GLN A 109 14.26 -16.79 8.26
C GLN A 109 13.91 -16.13 9.58
N SER A 110 13.62 -14.84 9.57
CA SER A 110 13.26 -14.13 10.78
C SER A 110 11.88 -14.55 11.24
N SER A 111 11.80 -15.11 12.42
CA SER A 111 10.53 -15.45 13.00
C SER A 111 9.87 -14.22 13.59
N HIS A 112 8.56 -14.25 13.68
CA HIS A 112 7.76 -13.23 14.37
C HIS A 112 7.71 -11.87 13.68
N ILE A 113 8.24 -11.74 12.48
CA ILE A 113 8.07 -10.50 11.74
C ILE A 113 6.67 -10.50 11.13
N LYS A 114 5.93 -9.43 11.35
CA LYS A 114 4.58 -9.29 10.85
C LYS A 114 4.54 -8.20 9.79
N VAL A 115 3.87 -8.51 8.69
CA VAL A 115 3.63 -7.55 7.63
C VAL A 115 2.19 -7.06 7.80
N PRO A 116 1.99 -5.81 8.19
CA PRO A 116 0.62 -5.33 8.41
C PRO A 116 -0.11 -5.09 7.10
N LEU A 117 -1.36 -5.52 7.08
CA LEU A 117 -2.26 -5.29 5.96
C LEU A 117 -3.40 -4.41 6.47
N TYR A 118 -3.59 -3.27 5.84
CA TYR A 118 -4.64 -2.33 6.19
C TYR A 118 -5.63 -2.29 5.04
N ILE A 119 -6.83 -2.79 5.28
CA ILE A 119 -7.83 -2.97 4.22
C ILE A 119 -8.98 -2.00 4.45
N TYR A 120 -9.24 -1.18 3.46
CA TYR A 120 -10.32 -0.20 3.47
C TYR A 120 -11.23 -0.45 2.26
N GLY A 121 -12.52 -0.21 2.45
CA GLY A 121 -13.45 -0.42 1.35
C GLY A 121 -13.65 -1.89 1.02
N GLU A 122 -14.07 -2.16 -0.19
CA GLU A 122 -14.38 -3.53 -0.63
C GLU A 122 -13.23 -4.10 -1.43
N ASN A 123 -12.64 -5.14 -0.90
CA ASN A 123 -11.48 -5.81 -1.48
C ASN A 123 -11.57 -7.31 -1.25
N THR A 124 -10.95 -8.07 -2.14
CA THR A 124 -10.73 -9.50 -1.95
C THR A 124 -9.24 -9.68 -1.80
N ILE A 125 -8.80 -9.91 -0.57
CA ILE A 125 -7.38 -10.03 -0.27
C ILE A 125 -7.14 -11.40 0.35
N ILE A 126 -6.35 -12.22 -0.34
CA ILE A 126 -5.98 -13.55 0.14
C ILE A 126 -4.49 -13.50 0.46
N ALA A 127 -4.17 -13.66 1.73
CA ALA A 127 -2.79 -13.60 2.18
C ALA A 127 -2.34 -14.98 2.65
N LYS A 128 -1.19 -15.42 2.13
CA LYS A 128 -0.60 -16.68 2.51
C LYS A 128 0.71 -16.45 3.22
N ASP A 129 0.84 -17.04 4.38
CA ASP A 129 2.10 -17.02 5.11
C ASP A 129 3.01 -18.12 4.59
N THR A 130 4.27 -17.79 4.43
CA THR A 130 5.31 -18.76 4.11
C THR A 130 6.42 -18.57 5.14
N GLY A 131 6.92 -19.68 5.65
CA GLY A 131 7.97 -19.62 6.67
C GLY A 131 7.46 -19.06 7.98
N ASN A 132 8.29 -18.29 8.63
CA ASN A 132 8.04 -17.79 9.99
C ASN A 132 7.49 -16.37 10.05
N ILE A 133 7.10 -15.84 8.93
CA ILE A 133 6.57 -14.49 8.86
C ILE A 133 5.04 -14.56 8.80
N THR A 134 4.38 -13.67 9.48
CA THR A 134 2.93 -13.66 9.49
C THR A 134 2.39 -12.34 8.99
N PHE A 135 1.21 -12.39 8.36
CA PHE A 135 0.48 -11.19 7.99
C PHE A 135 -0.43 -10.79 9.14
N THR A 136 -0.59 -9.49 9.31
CA THR A 136 -1.54 -8.95 10.28
C THR A 136 -2.57 -8.14 9.52
N ARG A 137 -3.83 -8.55 9.60
CA ARG A 137 -4.91 -7.84 8.94
C ARG A 137 -5.46 -6.79 9.90
N LYS A 138 -5.45 -5.55 9.46
CA LYS A 138 -5.95 -4.42 10.25
C LYS A 138 -6.77 -3.51 9.36
N GLY A 139 -7.33 -2.51 9.99
CA GLY A 139 -8.16 -1.57 9.30
C GLY A 139 -9.54 -2.12 9.11
N GLY A 140 -10.44 -1.30 8.70
CA GLY A 140 -11.81 -1.68 8.61
C GLY A 140 -12.33 -1.48 7.23
N ALA A 141 -12.91 -2.49 6.68
CA ALA A 141 -13.72 -2.32 5.51
C ALA A 141 -14.96 -1.55 5.94
N LYS A 142 -15.32 -0.60 5.18
CA LYS A 142 -16.50 0.18 5.48
C LYS A 142 -17.58 -0.08 4.47
#